data_40128f69d19395d5637ebc8fc6b3e4dc
#
_entry.id   40128f69d19395d5637ebc8fc6b3e4dc
#
_cell.length_a   1.000
_cell.length_b   1.000
_cell.length_c   1.000
_cell.angle_alpha   90.00
_cell.angle_beta   90.00
_cell.angle_gamma   90.00
#
_symmetry.space_group_name_H-M   'P 1'
#
loop_
_entity.id
_entity.type
_entity.pdbx_description
1 polymer ?
#
loop_
_entity_poly.entity_id
_entity_poly.type
_entity_poly.pdbx_seq_one_letter_code
_entity_poly.pdbx_strand_id
1 'polypeptide(L)'
;MNKKELASLLAEAESEAIKELKQTNQRLLKQIDKLKDKKADLVEAVYRGAKDGISTLDLPLVKAPAKTKTKGEEICVPLLSDIQLAKRTSTYNSDIAEERVVRYAEKIIKLARIQRASHSIKKCAVLCLGDIVEGELIFPGQAHEIDSSLYKQVTVDGPRILHKFFSLLLTEFEEVEVYWVIGNHGALGGRSRRDYNPESNADRMLGKILETMFANEKRIKFIVPDKTWYLVADLGKKAKFLCFHGDNIRGSMGLPFYGYNKKILGWKSLAANNLMEDFTHAVCGHYHTPTNLYINDTRVWVNGSTESHNGYALEQLASMGRPSQHCLFVKPDKGVTAEYLVNLEEN
;
A
#
# COMPACT_ATOMS: atom_id res chain seq x y z
N MET A 1 -14.79 -10.87 66.49
CA MET A 1 -15.22 -10.07 65.32
C MET A 1 -16.47 -10.71 64.76
N ASN A 2 -17.56 -9.97 64.72
CA ASN A 2 -18.88 -10.46 64.28
C ASN A 2 -18.86 -10.56 62.72
N LYS A 3 -19.63 -11.49 62.13
CA LYS A 3 -19.76 -11.64 60.69
C LYS A 3 -20.12 -10.35 59.97
N LYS A 4 -20.88 -9.46 60.59
CA LYS A 4 -21.25 -8.13 60.07
C LYS A 4 -20.05 -7.16 60.05
N GLU A 5 -19.21 -7.17 61.02
CA GLU A 5 -17.99 -6.33 61.09
C GLU A 5 -16.96 -6.76 60.05
N LEU A 6 -16.81 -8.07 59.81
CA LEU A 6 -15.95 -8.59 58.78
C LEU A 6 -16.44 -8.22 57.38
N ALA A 7 -17.74 -8.31 57.11
CA ALA A 7 -18.34 -7.93 55.83
C ALA A 7 -18.23 -6.42 55.56
N SER A 8 -18.32 -5.58 56.58
CA SER A 8 -18.11 -4.12 56.43
C SER A 8 -16.68 -3.77 56.08
N LEU A 9 -15.70 -4.40 56.75
CA LEU A 9 -14.27 -4.20 56.48
C LEU A 9 -13.86 -4.67 55.10
N LEU A 10 -14.44 -5.79 54.63
CA LEU A 10 -14.17 -6.29 53.29
C LEU A 10 -14.77 -5.36 52.21
N ALA A 11 -15.99 -4.84 52.40
CA ALA A 11 -16.62 -3.88 51.51
C ALA A 11 -15.88 -2.54 51.47
N GLU A 12 -15.34 -2.05 52.59
CA GLU A 12 -14.49 -0.86 52.59
C GLU A 12 -13.17 -1.08 51.87
N ALA A 13 -12.50 -2.22 52.08
CA ALA A 13 -11.26 -2.56 51.39
C ALA A 13 -11.46 -2.75 49.86
N GLU A 14 -12.57 -3.37 49.43
CA GLU A 14 -12.94 -3.46 48.01
C GLU A 14 -13.22 -2.09 47.40
N SER A 15 -13.90 -1.22 48.13
CA SER A 15 -14.21 0.16 47.65
C SER A 15 -12.92 0.97 47.51
N GLU A 16 -11.99 0.85 48.41
CA GLU A 16 -10.71 1.54 48.36
C GLU A 16 -9.80 1.02 47.21
N ALA A 17 -9.74 -0.30 47.03
CA ALA A 17 -9.04 -0.93 45.90
C ALA A 17 -9.63 -0.52 44.52
N ILE A 18 -10.96 -0.44 44.43
CA ILE A 18 -11.63 0.05 43.19
C ILE A 18 -11.30 1.52 42.94
N LYS A 19 -11.20 2.34 43.97
CA LYS A 19 -10.84 3.75 43.85
C LYS A 19 -9.40 3.93 43.39
N GLU A 20 -8.47 3.18 43.95
CA GLU A 20 -7.06 3.16 43.49
C GLU A 20 -6.90 2.68 42.06
N LEU A 21 -7.60 1.61 41.68
CA LEU A 21 -7.62 1.11 40.32
C LEU A 21 -8.17 2.16 39.32
N LYS A 22 -9.23 2.87 39.68
CA LYS A 22 -9.78 3.96 38.85
C LYS A 22 -8.77 5.12 38.68
N GLN A 23 -8.10 5.52 39.76
CA GLN A 23 -7.07 6.57 39.71
C GLN A 23 -5.87 6.15 38.86
N THR A 24 -5.42 4.91 39.02
CA THR A 24 -4.33 4.35 38.24
C THR A 24 -4.67 4.27 36.75
N ASN A 25 -5.87 3.80 36.42
CA ASN A 25 -6.37 3.78 35.04
C ASN A 25 -6.43 5.18 34.41
N GLN A 26 -6.95 6.17 35.15
CA GLN A 26 -6.95 7.56 34.66
C GLN A 26 -5.55 8.12 34.43
N ARG A 27 -4.60 7.78 35.31
CA ARG A 27 -3.19 8.18 35.14
C ARG A 27 -2.55 7.53 33.93
N LEU A 28 -2.79 6.24 33.72
CA LEU A 28 -2.29 5.49 32.55
C LEU A 28 -2.90 6.03 31.25
N LEU A 29 -4.19 6.31 31.23
CA LEU A 29 -4.84 6.91 30.06
C LEU A 29 -4.22 8.28 29.69
N LYS A 30 -3.99 9.15 30.69
CA LYS A 30 -3.30 10.42 30.46
C LYS A 30 -1.86 10.26 29.97
N GLN A 31 -1.15 9.22 30.40
CA GLN A 31 0.19 8.91 29.91
C GLN A 31 0.16 8.40 28.46
N ILE A 32 -0.80 7.54 28.14
CA ILE A 32 -1.02 7.06 26.77
C ILE A 32 -1.32 8.21 25.83
N ASP A 33 -2.22 9.13 26.20
CA ASP A 33 -2.56 10.27 25.38
C ASP A 33 -1.36 11.20 25.16
N LYS A 34 -0.59 11.50 26.20
CA LYS A 34 0.67 12.24 26.08
C LYS A 34 1.71 11.57 25.15
N LEU A 35 1.78 10.25 25.17
CA LEU A 35 2.70 9.51 24.29
C LEU A 35 2.20 9.50 22.84
N LYS A 36 0.88 9.44 22.63
CA LYS A 36 0.27 9.56 21.31
C LYS A 36 0.53 10.93 20.69
N ASP A 37 0.31 12.00 21.45
CA ASP A 37 0.54 13.37 20.99
C ASP A 37 2.01 13.58 20.59
N LYS A 38 2.97 13.19 21.44
CA LYS A 38 4.40 13.30 21.14
C LYS A 38 4.83 12.52 19.89
N LYS A 39 4.21 11.35 19.67
CA LYS A 39 4.51 10.52 18.50
C LYS A 39 3.94 11.13 17.23
N ALA A 40 2.74 11.70 17.29
CA ALA A 40 2.14 12.42 16.17
C ALA A 40 2.95 13.67 15.80
N ASP A 41 3.37 14.45 16.80
CA ASP A 41 4.22 15.64 16.58
C ASP A 41 5.56 15.29 15.93
N LEU A 42 6.21 14.20 16.37
CA LEU A 42 7.48 13.75 15.80
C LEU A 42 7.31 13.31 14.34
N VAL A 43 6.28 12.57 14.04
CA VAL A 43 5.98 12.09 12.68
C VAL A 43 5.71 13.27 11.75
N GLU A 44 4.91 14.24 12.19
CA GLU A 44 4.63 15.45 11.41
C GLU A 44 5.88 16.29 11.19
N ALA A 45 6.73 16.46 12.21
CA ALA A 45 7.99 17.19 12.09
C ALA A 45 8.95 16.52 11.09
N VAL A 46 9.06 15.18 11.13
CA VAL A 46 9.88 14.42 10.17
C VAL A 46 9.32 14.55 8.75
N TYR A 47 8.01 14.44 8.58
CA TYR A 47 7.36 14.60 7.27
C TYR A 47 7.59 16.00 6.69
N ARG A 48 7.37 17.04 7.50
CA ARG A 48 7.61 18.45 7.07
C ARG A 48 9.07 18.66 6.71
N GLY A 49 10.01 18.21 7.55
CA GLY A 49 11.44 18.34 7.27
C GLY A 49 11.86 17.61 5.99
N ALA A 50 11.34 16.41 5.74
CA ALA A 50 11.59 15.67 4.50
C ALA A 50 11.01 16.41 3.29
N LYS A 51 9.76 16.87 3.39
CA LYS A 51 9.09 17.64 2.33
C LYS A 51 9.85 18.93 1.99
N ASP A 52 10.26 19.68 2.99
CA ASP A 52 11.00 20.93 2.81
C ASP A 52 12.38 20.67 2.18
N GLY A 53 13.09 19.63 2.64
CA GLY A 53 14.37 19.21 2.06
C GLY A 53 14.24 18.78 0.59
N ILE A 54 13.21 18.02 0.26
CA ILE A 54 12.95 17.54 -1.11
C ILE A 54 12.52 18.68 -2.03
N SER A 55 11.73 19.65 -1.54
CA SER A 55 11.29 20.81 -2.33
C SER A 55 12.43 21.72 -2.78
N THR A 56 13.59 21.64 -2.13
CA THR A 56 14.81 22.38 -2.50
C THR A 56 15.66 21.63 -3.53
N LEU A 57 15.38 20.37 -3.85
CA LEU A 57 16.13 19.59 -4.82
C LEU A 57 15.77 20.00 -6.25
N ASP A 58 16.76 20.35 -7.03
CA ASP A 58 16.63 20.53 -8.49
C ASP A 58 16.75 19.14 -9.16
N LEU A 59 15.60 18.47 -9.28
CA LEU A 59 15.54 17.13 -9.89
C LEU A 59 15.56 17.28 -11.42
N PRO A 60 16.43 16.54 -12.14
CA PRO A 60 16.52 16.61 -13.58
C PRO A 60 15.21 16.16 -14.25
N LEU A 61 14.72 16.95 -15.22
CA LEU A 61 13.57 16.57 -16.01
C LEU A 61 13.87 15.35 -16.87
N VAL A 62 12.96 14.39 -16.86
CA VAL A 62 13.07 13.18 -17.67
C VAL A 62 12.75 13.49 -19.13
N LYS A 63 13.61 13.03 -20.06
CA LYS A 63 13.38 13.20 -21.49
C LYS A 63 12.06 12.56 -21.91
N ALA A 64 11.19 13.33 -22.54
CA ALA A 64 9.91 12.83 -23.01
C ALA A 64 10.09 11.86 -24.20
N PRO A 65 9.24 10.83 -24.32
CA PRO A 65 9.21 9.96 -25.49
C PRO A 65 8.77 10.75 -26.74
N ALA A 66 9.07 10.21 -27.90
CA ALA A 66 8.54 10.74 -29.15
C ALA A 66 6.99 10.63 -29.15
N LYS A 67 6.30 11.73 -29.49
CA LYS A 67 4.83 11.73 -29.54
C LYS A 67 4.33 10.77 -30.63
N THR A 68 3.46 9.85 -30.25
CA THR A 68 2.77 8.97 -31.18
C THR A 68 1.64 9.71 -31.88
N LYS A 69 1.53 9.58 -33.20
CA LYS A 69 0.49 10.23 -33.99
C LYS A 69 -0.89 9.56 -33.90
N THR A 70 -0.93 8.32 -33.42
CA THR A 70 -2.18 7.55 -33.27
C THR A 70 -2.91 7.92 -31.97
N LYS A 71 -4.24 7.79 -31.95
CA LYS A 71 -5.03 7.93 -30.73
C LYS A 71 -4.66 6.81 -29.75
N GLY A 72 -4.54 7.11 -28.46
CA GLY A 72 -4.30 6.11 -27.44
C GLY A 72 -5.51 5.18 -27.31
N GLU A 73 -5.33 3.90 -27.60
CA GLU A 73 -6.39 2.89 -27.52
C GLU A 73 -6.35 2.07 -26.26
N GLU A 74 -5.16 1.86 -25.74
CA GLU A 74 -4.93 1.10 -24.51
C GLU A 74 -4.16 1.92 -23.48
N ILE A 75 -4.41 1.60 -22.22
CA ILE A 75 -3.68 2.12 -21.07
C ILE A 75 -2.89 0.95 -20.47
N CYS A 76 -1.60 1.15 -20.21
CA CYS A 76 -0.78 0.22 -19.44
C CYS A 76 -1.09 0.42 -17.95
N VAL A 77 -1.45 -0.64 -17.25
CA VAL A 77 -1.89 -0.58 -15.85
C VAL A 77 -1.05 -1.56 -15.01
N PRO A 78 0.16 -1.18 -14.59
CA PRO A 78 0.95 -1.98 -13.67
C PRO A 78 0.39 -1.87 -12.24
N LEU A 79 0.32 -3.00 -11.55
CA LEU A 79 0.03 -3.06 -10.12
C LEU A 79 1.35 -3.05 -9.36
N LEU A 80 1.48 -2.23 -8.33
CA LEU A 80 2.66 -2.13 -7.49
C LEU A 80 2.24 -2.21 -6.02
N SER A 81 2.67 -3.26 -5.33
CA SER A 81 2.35 -3.46 -3.90
C SER A 81 3.39 -4.33 -3.22
N ASP A 82 3.31 -4.37 -1.91
CA ASP A 82 4.04 -5.34 -1.09
C ASP A 82 5.54 -5.36 -1.43
N ILE A 83 6.10 -4.14 -1.60
CA ILE A 83 7.55 -3.99 -1.73
C ILE A 83 8.20 -4.33 -0.39
N GLN A 84 7.54 -3.98 0.71
CA GLN A 84 8.04 -4.18 2.08
C GLN A 84 9.50 -3.73 2.20
N LEU A 85 9.74 -2.49 1.74
CA LEU A 85 11.06 -1.87 1.74
C LEU A 85 11.66 -1.89 3.14
N ALA A 86 12.89 -2.32 3.24
CA ALA A 86 13.66 -2.59 4.45
C ALA A 86 13.41 -3.95 5.11
N LYS A 87 12.50 -4.76 4.68
CA LYS A 87 12.40 -6.13 5.17
C LYS A 87 13.69 -6.89 4.88
N ARG A 88 14.19 -7.61 5.89
CA ARG A 88 15.40 -8.41 5.80
C ARG A 88 15.09 -9.88 6.00
N THR A 89 15.35 -10.68 4.97
CA THR A 89 15.33 -12.16 5.01
C THR A 89 16.67 -12.70 4.53
N SER A 90 16.81 -14.00 4.39
CA SER A 90 18.01 -14.61 3.79
C SER A 90 18.23 -14.26 2.31
N THR A 91 17.18 -13.84 1.61
CA THR A 91 17.17 -13.59 0.16
C THR A 91 16.50 -12.26 -0.22
N TYR A 92 16.24 -11.40 0.74
CA TYR A 92 15.59 -10.10 0.53
C TYR A 92 16.13 -9.04 1.47
N ASN A 93 16.37 -7.84 0.94
CA ASN A 93 16.78 -6.63 1.63
C ASN A 93 16.45 -5.40 0.77
N SER A 94 16.78 -4.20 1.23
CA SER A 94 16.51 -2.95 0.49
C SER A 94 17.19 -2.88 -0.88
N ASP A 95 18.38 -3.43 -1.05
CA ASP A 95 19.07 -3.43 -2.34
C ASP A 95 18.36 -4.34 -3.36
N ILE A 96 17.97 -5.53 -2.92
CA ILE A 96 17.19 -6.47 -3.75
C ILE A 96 15.81 -5.90 -4.07
N ALA A 97 15.19 -5.18 -3.13
CA ALA A 97 13.94 -4.46 -3.37
C ALA A 97 14.10 -3.44 -4.50
N GLU A 98 15.18 -2.62 -4.46
CA GLU A 98 15.48 -1.67 -5.53
C GLU A 98 15.68 -2.35 -6.87
N GLU A 99 16.51 -3.40 -6.93
CA GLU A 99 16.75 -4.14 -8.16
C GLU A 99 15.44 -4.66 -8.77
N ARG A 100 14.57 -5.25 -7.95
CA ARG A 100 13.30 -5.82 -8.41
C ARG A 100 12.31 -4.75 -8.86
N VAL A 101 12.22 -3.62 -8.17
CA VAL A 101 11.37 -2.49 -8.56
C VAL A 101 11.84 -1.89 -9.88
N VAL A 102 13.16 -1.70 -10.07
CA VAL A 102 13.73 -1.21 -11.33
C VAL A 102 13.48 -2.21 -12.45
N ARG A 103 13.74 -3.48 -12.22
CA ARG A 103 13.47 -4.58 -13.17
C ARG A 103 11.99 -4.63 -13.57
N TYR A 104 11.09 -4.36 -12.62
CA TYR A 104 9.67 -4.26 -12.93
C TYR A 104 9.38 -3.13 -13.91
N ALA A 105 9.92 -1.93 -13.70
CA ALA A 105 9.78 -0.82 -14.65
C ALA A 105 10.28 -1.17 -16.05
N GLU A 106 11.46 -1.80 -16.15
CA GLU A 106 12.04 -2.24 -17.42
C GLU A 106 11.16 -3.27 -18.13
N LYS A 107 10.61 -4.23 -17.38
CA LYS A 107 9.68 -5.24 -17.91
C LYS A 107 8.34 -4.62 -18.35
N ILE A 108 7.79 -3.65 -17.61
CA ILE A 108 6.61 -2.88 -18.03
C ILE A 108 6.87 -2.19 -19.37
N ILE A 109 7.99 -1.51 -19.51
CA ILE A 109 8.40 -0.84 -20.76
C ILE A 109 8.47 -1.84 -21.92
N LYS A 110 9.10 -3.00 -21.70
CA LYS A 110 9.19 -4.06 -22.69
C LYS A 110 7.82 -4.57 -23.11
N LEU A 111 6.92 -4.82 -22.15
CA LEU A 111 5.55 -5.25 -22.41
C LEU A 111 4.76 -4.20 -23.18
N ALA A 112 4.87 -2.93 -22.80
CA ALA A 112 4.23 -1.83 -23.52
C ALA A 112 4.70 -1.75 -24.97
N ARG A 113 5.99 -1.96 -25.24
CA ARG A 113 6.55 -1.99 -26.61
C ARG A 113 6.02 -3.18 -27.42
N ILE A 114 5.86 -4.34 -26.79
CA ILE A 114 5.25 -5.52 -27.42
C ILE A 114 3.78 -5.20 -27.81
N GLN A 115 3.00 -4.66 -26.87
CA GLN A 115 1.59 -4.33 -27.11
C GLN A 115 1.42 -3.21 -28.16
N ARG A 116 2.36 -2.27 -28.24
CA ARG A 116 2.36 -1.21 -29.27
C ARG A 116 2.47 -1.72 -30.69
N ALA A 117 2.89 -2.97 -30.91
CA ALA A 117 2.83 -3.57 -32.24
C ALA A 117 1.40 -3.63 -32.79
N SER A 118 0.39 -3.66 -31.92
CA SER A 118 -1.04 -3.76 -32.30
C SER A 118 -1.90 -2.60 -31.79
N HIS A 119 -1.47 -1.91 -30.74
CA HIS A 119 -2.26 -0.88 -30.06
C HIS A 119 -1.45 0.37 -29.74
N SER A 120 -2.08 1.54 -29.79
CA SER A 120 -1.45 2.77 -29.33
C SER A 120 -1.55 2.87 -27.80
N ILE A 121 -0.40 2.97 -27.13
CA ILE A 121 -0.31 3.08 -25.66
C ILE A 121 0.49 4.34 -25.32
N LYS A 122 -0.18 5.39 -24.87
CA LYS A 122 0.40 6.67 -24.47
C LYS A 122 0.45 6.85 -22.98
N LYS A 123 -0.52 6.26 -22.27
CA LYS A 123 -0.76 6.42 -20.85
C LYS A 123 -0.36 5.17 -20.09
N CYS A 124 0.27 5.40 -18.93
CA CYS A 124 0.49 4.41 -17.89
C CYS A 124 -0.27 4.83 -16.63
N ALA A 125 -1.07 3.94 -16.06
CA ALA A 125 -1.80 4.17 -14.82
C ALA A 125 -1.29 3.17 -13.77
N VAL A 126 -0.38 3.60 -12.90
CA VAL A 126 0.20 2.75 -11.85
C VAL A 126 -0.75 2.68 -10.67
N LEU A 127 -1.17 1.48 -10.29
CA LEU A 127 -2.02 1.23 -9.13
C LEU A 127 -1.13 0.75 -7.97
N CYS A 128 -0.77 1.67 -7.07
CA CYS A 128 -0.01 1.37 -5.85
C CYS A 128 -0.96 0.90 -4.76
N LEU A 129 -0.82 -0.36 -4.33
CA LEU A 129 -1.81 -1.06 -3.50
C LEU A 129 -1.36 -1.26 -2.04
N GLY A 130 -0.42 -0.43 -1.56
CA GLY A 130 0.04 -0.42 -0.17
C GLY A 130 1.17 -1.39 0.13
N ASP A 131 1.63 -1.38 1.39
CA ASP A 131 2.78 -2.10 1.91
C ASP A 131 4.05 -1.86 1.07
N ILE A 132 4.25 -0.59 0.71
CA ILE A 132 5.47 -0.13 0.06
C ILE A 132 6.62 -0.13 1.08
N VAL A 133 6.36 0.33 2.31
CA VAL A 133 7.30 0.23 3.42
C VAL A 133 7.04 -1.04 4.24
N GLU A 134 8.10 -1.59 4.86
CA GLU A 134 7.97 -2.69 5.82
C GLU A 134 7.41 -2.19 7.16
N GLY A 135 7.72 -0.95 7.52
CA GLY A 135 7.39 -0.45 8.85
C GLY A 135 8.41 -0.88 9.89
N GLU A 136 8.04 -0.75 11.18
CA GLU A 136 8.95 -1.00 12.29
C GLU A 136 8.24 -1.52 13.55
N LEU A 137 6.89 -1.38 13.62
CA LEU A 137 6.10 -1.59 14.84
C LEU A 137 4.82 -2.41 14.61
N ILE A 138 4.71 -3.15 13.52
CA ILE A 138 3.48 -3.88 13.17
C ILE A 138 3.35 -5.15 13.99
N PHE A 139 4.45 -5.82 14.28
CA PHE A 139 4.51 -7.00 15.12
C PHE A 139 5.72 -6.98 16.06
N PRO A 140 5.68 -7.70 17.18
CA PRO A 140 6.81 -7.77 18.11
C PRO A 140 8.06 -8.31 17.41
N GLY A 141 9.20 -7.63 17.60
CA GLY A 141 10.49 -8.05 17.04
C GLY A 141 10.79 -7.54 15.65
N GLN A 142 9.84 -6.93 14.93
CA GLN A 142 10.03 -6.44 13.57
C GLN A 142 11.24 -5.51 13.41
N ALA A 143 11.53 -4.67 14.40
CA ALA A 143 12.69 -3.79 14.39
C ALA A 143 14.04 -4.52 14.24
N HIS A 144 14.11 -5.82 14.52
CA HIS A 144 15.30 -6.65 14.34
C HIS A 144 15.33 -7.36 12.96
N GLU A 145 14.23 -7.31 12.21
CA GLU A 145 14.04 -7.95 10.91
C GLU A 145 14.05 -6.94 9.75
N ILE A 146 14.53 -5.73 10.00
CA ILE A 146 14.66 -4.67 9.01
C ILE A 146 16.13 -4.26 8.84
N ASP A 147 16.48 -3.75 7.66
CA ASP A 147 17.82 -3.25 7.34
C ASP A 147 17.89 -1.71 7.34
N SER A 148 16.74 -1.04 7.35
CA SER A 148 16.67 0.42 7.52
C SER A 148 15.46 0.85 8.36
N SER A 149 15.65 1.91 9.15
CA SER A 149 14.58 2.44 10.01
C SER A 149 13.41 2.98 9.19
N LEU A 150 12.21 3.04 9.79
CA LEU A 150 11.03 3.63 9.15
C LEU A 150 11.29 5.05 8.64
N TYR A 151 12.08 5.83 9.38
CA TYR A 151 12.53 7.14 8.92
C TYR A 151 13.22 7.05 7.55
N LYS A 152 14.21 6.17 7.39
CA LYS A 152 14.93 5.98 6.12
C LYS A 152 14.04 5.42 5.02
N GLN A 153 13.16 4.48 5.35
CA GLN A 153 12.19 3.93 4.40
C GLN A 153 11.35 5.02 3.74
N VAL A 154 10.87 6.00 4.54
CA VAL A 154 9.97 7.07 4.08
C VAL A 154 10.72 8.24 3.45
N THR A 155 11.90 8.60 3.96
CA THR A 155 12.56 9.87 3.59
C THR A 155 13.79 9.72 2.69
N VAL A 156 14.35 8.52 2.59
CA VAL A 156 15.59 8.27 1.84
C VAL A 156 15.40 7.18 0.79
N ASP A 157 15.20 5.94 1.23
CA ASP A 157 15.23 4.77 0.35
C ASP A 157 13.99 4.72 -0.54
N GLY A 158 12.79 4.89 0.04
CA GLY A 158 11.54 4.88 -0.72
C GLY A 158 11.46 5.97 -1.79
N PRO A 159 11.73 7.25 -1.45
CA PRO A 159 11.77 8.31 -2.45
C PRO A 159 12.79 8.03 -3.55
N ARG A 160 14.00 7.59 -3.23
CA ARG A 160 15.06 7.30 -4.19
C ARG A 160 14.66 6.19 -5.16
N ILE A 161 14.18 5.08 -4.64
CA ILE A 161 13.81 3.90 -5.43
C ILE A 161 12.60 4.21 -6.34
N LEU A 162 11.56 4.79 -5.77
CA LEU A 162 10.33 5.07 -6.53
C LEU A 162 10.47 6.24 -7.48
N HIS A 163 11.30 7.24 -7.16
CA HIS A 163 11.64 8.28 -8.13
C HIS A 163 12.29 7.65 -9.37
N LYS A 164 13.23 6.71 -9.20
CA LYS A 164 13.86 5.97 -10.30
C LYS A 164 12.83 5.15 -11.11
N PHE A 165 11.92 4.45 -10.42
CA PHE A 165 10.84 3.69 -11.05
C PHE A 165 9.94 4.58 -11.93
N PHE A 166 9.39 5.66 -11.38
CA PHE A 166 8.52 6.56 -12.14
C PHE A 166 9.27 7.31 -13.24
N SER A 167 10.53 7.69 -13.02
CA SER A 167 11.37 8.32 -14.04
C SER A 167 11.60 7.39 -15.23
N LEU A 168 11.81 6.09 -15.01
CA LEU A 168 11.89 5.12 -16.10
C LEU A 168 10.57 5.05 -16.89
N LEU A 169 9.42 5.00 -16.23
CA LEU A 169 8.13 5.01 -16.93
C LEU A 169 7.93 6.28 -17.75
N LEU A 170 8.35 7.43 -17.25
CA LEU A 170 8.27 8.72 -17.97
C LEU A 170 9.18 8.76 -19.21
N THR A 171 10.17 7.90 -19.36
CA THR A 171 10.94 7.77 -20.61
C THR A 171 10.14 7.12 -21.73
N GLU A 172 9.11 6.35 -21.39
CA GLU A 172 8.35 5.51 -22.32
C GLU A 172 6.92 5.99 -22.57
N PHE A 173 6.27 6.57 -21.55
CA PHE A 173 4.89 7.01 -21.61
C PHE A 173 4.77 8.53 -21.70
N GLU A 174 3.80 9.01 -22.51
CA GLU A 174 3.50 10.44 -22.64
C GLU A 174 2.80 10.98 -21.38
N GLU A 175 2.05 10.11 -20.66
CA GLU A 175 1.30 10.44 -19.46
C GLU A 175 1.41 9.28 -18.45
N VAL A 176 1.64 9.62 -17.18
CA VAL A 176 1.67 8.67 -16.07
C VAL A 176 0.69 9.15 -14.99
N GLU A 177 -0.25 8.31 -14.59
CA GLU A 177 -1.07 8.53 -13.40
C GLU A 177 -0.71 7.52 -12.34
N VAL A 178 -0.63 7.95 -11.10
CA VAL A 178 -0.29 7.11 -9.95
C VAL A 178 -1.44 7.16 -8.96
N TYR A 179 -2.13 6.06 -8.81
CA TYR A 179 -3.22 5.87 -7.84
C TYR A 179 -2.65 5.16 -6.63
N TRP A 180 -2.76 5.79 -5.46
CA TRP A 180 -2.01 5.35 -4.29
C TRP A 180 -2.93 5.04 -3.11
N VAL A 181 -2.95 3.80 -2.64
CA VAL A 181 -3.60 3.40 -1.39
C VAL A 181 -2.57 2.98 -0.35
N ILE A 182 -2.98 2.93 0.90
CA ILE A 182 -2.13 2.59 2.05
C ILE A 182 -2.25 1.11 2.40
N GLY A 183 -1.15 0.53 2.88
CA GLY A 183 -1.13 -0.81 3.47
C GLY A 183 -1.13 -0.80 5.00
N ASN A 184 -1.08 -1.98 5.58
CA ASN A 184 -1.06 -2.14 7.04
C ASN A 184 0.35 -2.02 7.63
N HIS A 185 1.40 -2.30 6.87
CA HIS A 185 2.78 -2.14 7.32
C HIS A 185 3.20 -0.68 7.51
N GLY A 186 2.58 0.24 6.77
CA GLY A 186 2.75 1.68 6.97
C GLY A 186 2.07 2.26 8.20
N ALA A 187 1.33 1.47 9.00
CA ALA A 187 0.58 1.97 10.15
C ALA A 187 1.50 2.37 11.31
N LEU A 188 1.38 3.62 11.78
CA LEU A 188 2.24 4.17 12.84
C LEU A 188 1.77 3.81 14.26
N GLY A 189 0.56 3.36 14.41
CA GLY A 189 -0.05 2.96 15.70
C GLY A 189 0.05 1.46 16.02
N GLY A 190 0.79 0.68 15.24
CA GLY A 190 0.84 -0.76 15.37
C GLY A 190 -0.36 -1.45 14.70
N ARG A 191 -0.63 -2.70 15.08
CA ARG A 191 -1.61 -3.58 14.43
C ARG A 191 -3.08 -3.12 14.53
N SER A 192 -3.41 -2.27 15.49
CA SER A 192 -4.79 -1.81 15.70
C SER A 192 -5.05 -0.52 14.94
N ARG A 193 -5.85 -0.58 13.88
CA ARG A 193 -6.33 0.61 13.15
C ARG A 193 -7.17 1.56 14.00
N ARG A 194 -7.56 1.16 15.22
CA ARG A 194 -8.35 1.98 16.14
C ARG A 194 -7.50 2.96 16.95
N ASP A 195 -6.19 2.71 17.01
CA ASP A 195 -5.31 3.38 17.95
C ASP A 195 -4.46 4.49 17.30
N TYR A 196 -4.67 4.78 16.02
CA TYR A 196 -3.94 5.84 15.33
C TYR A 196 -4.83 6.58 14.31
N ASN A 197 -4.42 7.81 13.98
CA ASN A 197 -5.07 8.57 12.93
C ASN A 197 -4.81 7.91 11.56
N PRO A 198 -5.85 7.58 10.77
CA PRO A 198 -5.69 7.00 9.44
C PRO A 198 -4.86 7.86 8.47
N GLU A 199 -4.75 9.15 8.70
CA GLU A 199 -3.88 10.05 7.94
C GLU A 199 -2.40 9.77 8.21
N SER A 200 -2.06 9.28 9.41
CA SER A 200 -0.69 9.02 9.86
C SER A 200 -0.20 7.64 9.42
N ASN A 201 -0.08 7.41 8.12
CA ASN A 201 0.41 6.17 7.53
C ASN A 201 1.67 6.45 6.71
N ALA A 202 2.71 5.62 6.87
CA ALA A 202 4.01 5.79 6.22
C ALA A 202 3.94 5.66 4.69
N ASP A 203 3.10 4.77 4.16
CA ASP A 203 2.88 4.70 2.71
C ASP A 203 2.29 6.01 2.18
N ARG A 204 1.33 6.60 2.91
CA ARG A 204 0.75 7.89 2.51
C ARG A 204 1.77 9.02 2.54
N MET A 205 2.62 9.05 3.57
CA MET A 205 3.70 10.03 3.66
C MET A 205 4.64 9.92 2.46
N LEU A 206 5.05 8.70 2.12
CA LEU A 206 5.89 8.42 0.98
C LEU A 206 5.21 8.85 -0.34
N GLY A 207 3.93 8.55 -0.52
CA GLY A 207 3.16 9.00 -1.68
C GLY A 207 3.13 10.52 -1.82
N LYS A 208 2.93 11.26 -0.71
CA LYS A 208 2.95 12.74 -0.69
C LYS A 208 4.35 13.33 -0.92
N ILE A 209 5.39 12.67 -0.46
CA ILE A 209 6.78 13.03 -0.75
C ILE A 209 7.05 12.92 -2.25
N LEU A 210 6.65 11.80 -2.87
CA LEU A 210 6.81 11.60 -4.32
C LEU A 210 5.99 12.61 -5.13
N GLU A 211 4.75 12.90 -4.74
CA GLU A 211 3.96 13.97 -5.35
C GLU A 211 4.70 15.31 -5.35
N THR A 212 5.39 15.64 -4.26
CA THR A 212 6.20 16.85 -4.13
C THR A 212 7.46 16.80 -5.01
N MET A 213 8.15 15.63 -5.06
CA MET A 213 9.34 15.46 -5.91
C MET A 213 9.04 15.65 -7.40
N PHE A 214 7.87 15.21 -7.84
CA PHE A 214 7.44 15.32 -9.23
C PHE A 214 6.60 16.58 -9.52
N ALA A 215 6.50 17.55 -8.60
CA ALA A 215 5.64 18.72 -8.77
C ALA A 215 5.92 19.55 -10.06
N ASN A 216 7.16 19.53 -10.56
CA ASN A 216 7.56 20.21 -11.78
C ASN A 216 7.42 19.36 -13.06
N GLU A 217 7.13 18.07 -12.95
CA GLU A 217 6.95 17.17 -14.09
C GLU A 217 5.43 17.04 -14.42
N LYS A 218 4.97 17.77 -15.42
CA LYS A 218 3.54 17.87 -15.80
C LYS A 218 2.96 16.57 -16.37
N ARG A 219 3.80 15.62 -16.75
CA ARG A 219 3.37 14.35 -17.35
C ARG A 219 3.00 13.28 -16.32
N ILE A 220 3.30 13.51 -15.04
CA ILE A 220 2.93 12.59 -13.97
C ILE A 220 1.96 13.27 -13.01
N LYS A 221 0.96 12.52 -12.56
CA LYS A 221 -0.02 12.97 -11.59
C LYS A 221 -0.20 11.91 -10.51
N PHE A 222 -0.10 12.33 -9.25
CA PHE A 222 -0.36 11.48 -8.10
C PHE A 222 -1.78 11.71 -7.58
N ILE A 223 -2.50 10.63 -7.30
CA ILE A 223 -3.81 10.60 -6.65
C ILE A 223 -3.63 9.83 -5.34
N VAL A 224 -3.38 10.57 -4.26
CA VAL A 224 -3.12 10.05 -2.90
C VAL A 224 -4.22 10.53 -1.97
N PRO A 225 -5.24 9.73 -1.66
CA PRO A 225 -6.34 10.12 -0.78
C PRO A 225 -5.85 10.42 0.64
N ASP A 226 -6.37 11.49 1.25
CA ASP A 226 -5.93 11.89 2.59
C ASP A 226 -6.60 11.08 3.71
N LYS A 227 -7.84 10.61 3.50
CA LYS A 227 -8.67 10.03 4.59
C LYS A 227 -9.14 8.60 4.33
N THR A 228 -9.14 8.15 3.09
CA THR A 228 -9.64 6.83 2.73
C THR A 228 -8.50 5.82 2.64
N TRP A 229 -8.82 4.56 2.91
CA TRP A 229 -7.93 3.41 2.75
C TRP A 229 -8.07 2.76 1.36
N TYR A 230 -8.98 3.27 0.54
CA TYR A 230 -9.26 2.82 -0.83
C TYR A 230 -9.49 4.01 -1.75
N LEU A 231 -9.45 3.76 -3.04
CA LEU A 231 -9.89 4.68 -4.09
C LEU A 231 -10.45 3.87 -5.27
N VAL A 232 -11.18 4.56 -6.16
CA VAL A 232 -11.55 4.01 -7.46
C VAL A 232 -10.75 4.73 -8.54
N ALA A 233 -9.90 3.98 -9.24
CA ALA A 233 -9.18 4.48 -10.42
C ALA A 233 -10.12 4.41 -11.63
N ASP A 234 -10.64 5.54 -12.07
CA ASP A 234 -11.51 5.63 -13.24
C ASP A 234 -10.68 5.81 -14.52
N LEU A 235 -10.46 4.72 -15.23
CA LEU A 235 -9.74 4.68 -16.51
C LEU A 235 -10.70 4.59 -17.70
N GLY A 236 -12.00 4.67 -17.48
CA GLY A 236 -13.05 4.65 -18.48
C GLY A 236 -14.26 3.80 -18.10
N LYS A 237 -15.30 3.88 -18.91
CA LYS A 237 -16.63 3.31 -18.60
C LYS A 237 -16.60 1.82 -18.21
N LYS A 238 -15.70 1.03 -18.82
CA LYS A 238 -15.53 -0.41 -18.56
C LYS A 238 -14.24 -0.74 -17.81
N ALA A 239 -13.58 0.28 -17.26
CA ALA A 239 -12.26 0.17 -16.68
C ALA A 239 -12.14 1.00 -15.37
N LYS A 240 -13.04 0.75 -14.43
CA LYS A 240 -13.03 1.35 -13.09
C LYS A 240 -12.49 0.34 -12.09
N PHE A 241 -11.37 0.63 -11.47
CA PHE A 241 -10.69 -0.27 -10.55
C PHE A 241 -10.85 0.19 -9.11
N LEU A 242 -11.53 -0.60 -8.29
CA LEU A 242 -11.48 -0.44 -6.83
C LEU A 242 -10.10 -0.89 -6.35
N CYS A 243 -9.28 0.05 -5.90
CA CYS A 243 -7.95 -0.17 -5.36
C CYS A 243 -8.01 -0.17 -3.84
N PHE A 244 -7.50 -1.20 -3.19
CA PHE A 244 -7.38 -1.32 -1.74
C PHE A 244 -6.23 -2.26 -1.39
N HIS A 245 -5.77 -2.30 -0.14
CA HIS A 245 -4.63 -3.16 0.20
C HIS A 245 -5.01 -4.63 0.34
N GLY A 246 -6.06 -4.96 1.09
CA GLY A 246 -6.51 -6.35 1.27
C GLY A 246 -6.55 -6.83 2.72
N ASP A 247 -5.87 -6.17 3.65
CA ASP A 247 -5.80 -6.51 5.07
C ASP A 247 -7.14 -6.50 5.83
N ASN A 248 -8.15 -5.89 5.25
CA ASN A 248 -9.54 -5.90 5.75
C ASN A 248 -10.35 -7.14 5.33
N ILE A 249 -9.78 -8.01 4.50
CA ILE A 249 -10.36 -9.30 4.12
C ILE A 249 -9.72 -10.38 4.97
N ARG A 250 -10.52 -11.08 5.76
CA ARG A 250 -10.03 -12.11 6.67
C ARG A 250 -10.24 -13.51 6.09
N GLY A 251 -9.24 -14.35 6.22
CA GLY A 251 -9.29 -15.76 5.88
C GLY A 251 -8.40 -16.57 6.80
N SER A 252 -8.60 -17.86 6.90
CA SER A 252 -7.88 -18.74 7.81
C SER A 252 -6.96 -19.71 7.11
N MET A 253 -6.82 -19.83 5.87
CA MET A 253 -5.93 -20.78 5.17
C MET A 253 -5.63 -20.29 3.75
N GLY A 254 -4.53 -19.58 3.60
CA GLY A 254 -4.12 -19.04 2.31
C GLY A 254 -5.05 -17.91 1.82
N LEU A 255 -5.34 -17.89 0.52
CA LEU A 255 -6.14 -16.83 -0.08
C LEU A 255 -7.63 -16.96 0.35
N PRO A 256 -8.22 -15.91 0.98
CA PRO A 256 -9.56 -15.99 1.55
C PRO A 256 -10.65 -15.77 0.48
N PHE A 257 -10.86 -16.73 -0.41
CA PHE A 257 -11.84 -16.64 -1.48
C PHE A 257 -13.24 -16.21 -0.98
N TYR A 258 -13.70 -16.83 0.12
CA TYR A 258 -14.99 -16.48 0.71
C TYR A 258 -15.03 -15.04 1.25
N GLY A 259 -13.92 -14.58 1.82
CA GLY A 259 -13.77 -13.21 2.29
C GLY A 259 -13.87 -12.19 1.15
N TYR A 260 -13.21 -12.46 0.03
CA TYR A 260 -13.32 -11.65 -1.18
C TYR A 260 -14.75 -11.59 -1.69
N ASN A 261 -15.39 -12.75 -1.85
CA ASN A 261 -16.78 -12.84 -2.31
C ASN A 261 -17.69 -11.94 -1.45
N LYS A 262 -17.67 -12.12 -0.13
CA LYS A 262 -18.47 -11.35 0.80
C LYS A 262 -18.22 -9.83 0.70
N LYS A 263 -16.94 -9.42 0.62
CA LYS A 263 -16.57 -8.00 0.60
C LYS A 263 -16.91 -7.34 -0.73
N ILE A 264 -16.57 -7.96 -1.84
CA ILE A 264 -16.85 -7.40 -3.18
C ILE A 264 -18.36 -7.24 -3.40
N LEU A 265 -19.17 -8.25 -3.06
CA LEU A 265 -20.63 -8.15 -3.15
C LEU A 265 -21.19 -7.06 -2.23
N GLY A 266 -20.66 -6.94 -1.01
CA GLY A 266 -21.05 -5.86 -0.08
C GLY A 266 -20.73 -4.48 -0.64
N TRP A 267 -19.53 -4.26 -1.18
CA TRP A 267 -19.14 -2.99 -1.79
C TRP A 267 -19.94 -2.68 -3.06
N LYS A 268 -20.24 -3.66 -3.90
CA LYS A 268 -21.14 -3.47 -5.03
C LYS A 268 -22.54 -3.05 -4.60
N SER A 269 -23.05 -3.60 -3.51
CA SER A 269 -24.31 -3.16 -2.92
C SER A 269 -24.27 -1.72 -2.41
N LEU A 270 -23.16 -1.30 -1.77
CA LEU A 270 -22.97 0.10 -1.36
C LEU A 270 -22.90 1.04 -2.56
N ALA A 271 -22.18 0.66 -3.61
CA ALA A 271 -22.09 1.44 -4.84
C ALA A 271 -23.46 1.60 -5.53
N ALA A 272 -24.26 0.54 -5.60
CA ALA A 272 -25.61 0.58 -6.14
C ALA A 272 -26.55 1.54 -5.36
N ASN A 273 -26.25 1.79 -4.11
CA ASN A 273 -26.98 2.76 -3.25
C ASN A 273 -26.29 4.14 -3.17
N ASN A 274 -25.33 4.44 -4.04
CA ASN A 274 -24.56 5.69 -4.08
C ASN A 274 -23.83 6.03 -2.76
N LEU A 275 -23.45 5.01 -1.98
CA LEU A 275 -22.68 5.16 -0.73
C LEU A 275 -21.17 5.07 -0.96
N MET A 276 -20.76 4.66 -2.15
CA MET A 276 -19.38 4.68 -2.65
C MET A 276 -19.38 4.75 -4.19
N GLU A 277 -18.23 5.04 -4.77
CA GLU A 277 -18.06 5.02 -6.23
C GLU A 277 -18.23 3.60 -6.78
N ASP A 278 -18.91 3.47 -7.94
CA ASP A 278 -19.04 2.18 -8.62
C ASP A 278 -17.73 1.78 -9.32
N PHE A 279 -17.51 0.49 -9.41
CA PHE A 279 -16.32 -0.10 -10.02
C PHE A 279 -16.67 -1.32 -10.87
N THR A 280 -15.86 -1.60 -11.88
CA THR A 280 -16.01 -2.79 -12.76
C THR A 280 -15.05 -3.90 -12.38
N HIS A 281 -13.92 -3.54 -11.78
CA HIS A 281 -12.84 -4.42 -11.38
C HIS A 281 -12.37 -4.06 -9.97
N ALA A 282 -11.65 -4.97 -9.32
CA ALA A 282 -11.00 -4.71 -8.04
C ALA A 282 -9.54 -5.21 -8.05
N VAL A 283 -8.67 -4.53 -7.35
CA VAL A 283 -7.26 -4.89 -7.24
C VAL A 283 -6.76 -4.69 -5.81
N CYS A 284 -5.96 -5.62 -5.31
CA CYS A 284 -5.36 -5.53 -3.98
C CYS A 284 -4.00 -6.25 -3.91
N GLY A 285 -3.27 -6.03 -2.82
CA GLY A 285 -2.03 -6.71 -2.43
C GLY A 285 -2.24 -7.63 -1.23
N HIS A 286 -1.36 -7.51 -0.22
CA HIS A 286 -1.39 -8.10 1.12
C HIS A 286 -1.09 -9.59 1.22
N TYR A 287 -1.60 -10.40 0.32
CA TYR A 287 -1.47 -11.86 0.42
C TYR A 287 -0.21 -12.41 -0.24
N HIS A 288 0.55 -11.57 -0.97
CA HIS A 288 1.77 -11.92 -1.70
C HIS A 288 1.60 -13.11 -2.67
N THR A 289 0.36 -13.55 -2.88
CA THR A 289 0.02 -14.67 -3.75
C THR A 289 -0.72 -14.16 -4.96
N PRO A 290 -0.03 -13.98 -6.10
CA PRO A 290 -0.66 -13.44 -7.30
C PRO A 290 -1.75 -14.38 -7.80
N THR A 291 -2.95 -13.85 -7.95
CA THR A 291 -4.10 -14.60 -8.45
C THR A 291 -5.16 -13.67 -9.02
N ASN A 292 -6.12 -14.24 -9.73
CA ASN A 292 -7.33 -13.54 -10.10
C ASN A 292 -8.58 -14.37 -9.81
N LEU A 293 -9.66 -13.68 -9.50
CA LEU A 293 -10.94 -14.26 -9.12
C LEU A 293 -12.06 -13.60 -9.91
N TYR A 294 -13.08 -14.35 -10.28
CA TYR A 294 -14.35 -13.80 -10.76
C TYR A 294 -15.39 -13.90 -9.64
N ILE A 295 -15.98 -12.75 -9.32
CA ILE A 295 -17.09 -12.65 -8.36
C ILE A 295 -18.23 -12.00 -9.11
N ASN A 296 -19.15 -12.82 -9.62
CA ASN A 296 -20.14 -12.45 -10.63
C ASN A 296 -19.43 -11.82 -11.86
N ASP A 297 -19.78 -10.59 -12.21
CA ASP A 297 -19.20 -9.81 -13.30
C ASP A 297 -17.94 -9.00 -12.91
N THR A 298 -17.58 -9.01 -11.63
CA THR A 298 -16.42 -8.28 -11.13
C THR A 298 -15.20 -9.20 -11.08
N ARG A 299 -14.16 -8.83 -11.82
CA ARG A 299 -12.88 -9.53 -11.74
C ARG A 299 -12.00 -8.85 -10.70
N VAL A 300 -11.36 -9.65 -9.85
CA VAL A 300 -10.49 -9.22 -8.76
C VAL A 300 -9.09 -9.75 -9.02
N TRP A 301 -8.08 -8.90 -9.01
CA TRP A 301 -6.67 -9.30 -9.01
C TRP A 301 -6.09 -9.09 -7.62
N VAL A 302 -5.47 -10.14 -7.12
CA VAL A 302 -4.59 -10.08 -5.95
C VAL A 302 -3.17 -10.03 -6.47
N ASN A 303 -2.43 -8.98 -6.12
CA ASN A 303 -1.10 -8.77 -6.61
C ASN A 303 -0.07 -9.64 -5.85
N GLY A 304 1.08 -9.87 -6.45
CA GLY A 304 2.22 -10.50 -5.80
C GLY A 304 3.00 -9.51 -4.94
N SER A 305 4.17 -9.95 -4.48
CA SER A 305 5.13 -9.14 -3.72
C SER A 305 6.46 -9.07 -4.47
N THR A 306 7.30 -8.09 -4.14
CA THR A 306 8.72 -8.11 -4.55
C THR A 306 9.57 -8.95 -3.59
N GLU A 307 9.04 -9.30 -2.43
CA GLU A 307 9.67 -10.10 -1.40
C GLU A 307 9.89 -11.55 -1.84
N SER A 308 10.90 -12.21 -1.28
CA SER A 308 11.16 -13.64 -1.42
C SER A 308 11.53 -14.27 -0.07
N HIS A 309 11.16 -15.54 0.12
CA HIS A 309 11.48 -16.34 1.30
C HIS A 309 11.02 -15.71 2.63
N ASN A 310 9.74 -15.42 2.74
CA ASN A 310 9.14 -15.01 3.99
C ASN A 310 9.06 -16.22 4.94
N GLY A 311 9.86 -16.19 6.03
CA GLY A 311 9.91 -17.27 7.02
C GLY A 311 8.56 -17.56 7.65
N TYR A 312 7.78 -16.53 7.99
CA TYR A 312 6.42 -16.69 8.52
C TYR A 312 5.49 -17.38 7.53
N ALA A 313 5.53 -16.99 6.26
CA ALA A 313 4.69 -17.61 5.23
C ALA A 313 5.08 -19.08 5.00
N LEU A 314 6.38 -19.39 5.02
CA LEU A 314 6.87 -20.75 4.89
C LEU A 314 6.47 -21.64 6.08
N GLU A 315 6.70 -21.18 7.31
CA GLU A 315 6.49 -21.98 8.51
C GLU A 315 5.02 -22.06 8.92
N GLN A 316 4.27 -20.95 8.85
CA GLN A 316 2.90 -20.88 9.35
C GLN A 316 1.85 -21.13 8.29
N LEU A 317 2.13 -20.82 7.04
CA LEU A 317 1.16 -20.91 5.94
C LEU A 317 1.54 -21.96 4.89
N ALA A 318 2.72 -22.61 5.01
CA ALA A 318 3.28 -23.51 3.99
C ALA A 318 3.22 -22.88 2.59
N SER A 319 3.44 -21.58 2.50
CA SER A 319 3.35 -20.78 1.27
C SER A 319 4.70 -20.13 0.98
N MET A 320 5.11 -20.20 -0.28
CA MET A 320 6.30 -19.53 -0.78
C MET A 320 5.97 -18.92 -2.13
N GLY A 321 5.76 -17.60 -2.15
CA GLY A 321 5.51 -16.85 -3.38
C GLY A 321 6.82 -16.60 -4.15
N ARG A 322 6.73 -16.60 -5.49
CA ARG A 322 7.80 -16.06 -6.33
C ARG A 322 7.62 -14.55 -6.47
N PRO A 323 8.69 -13.75 -6.37
CA PRO A 323 8.62 -12.31 -6.57
C PRO A 323 8.00 -11.97 -7.91
N SER A 324 6.85 -11.31 -7.87
CA SER A 324 6.09 -11.00 -9.08
C SER A 324 5.08 -9.89 -8.85
N GLN A 325 4.73 -9.19 -9.92
CA GLN A 325 3.71 -8.15 -9.93
C GLN A 325 2.86 -8.28 -11.20
N HIS A 326 1.58 -7.92 -11.15
CA HIS A 326 0.72 -7.91 -12.32
C HIS A 326 0.89 -6.64 -13.16
N CYS A 327 0.85 -6.79 -14.48
CA CYS A 327 0.75 -5.70 -15.44
C CYS A 327 -0.43 -5.97 -16.38
N LEU A 328 -1.40 -5.07 -16.37
CA LEU A 328 -2.61 -5.17 -17.18
C LEU A 328 -2.55 -4.18 -18.35
N PHE A 329 -3.27 -4.50 -19.43
CA PHE A 329 -3.57 -3.57 -20.52
C PHE A 329 -5.07 -3.43 -20.63
N VAL A 330 -5.54 -2.18 -20.80
CA VAL A 330 -6.94 -1.84 -20.58
C VAL A 330 -7.43 -0.92 -21.69
N LYS A 331 -8.58 -1.22 -22.28
CA LYS A 331 -9.33 -0.29 -23.13
C LYS A 331 -10.46 0.35 -22.31
N PRO A 332 -10.60 1.69 -22.32
CA PRO A 332 -11.59 2.42 -21.52
C PRO A 332 -13.04 1.93 -21.70
N ASP A 333 -13.39 1.49 -22.89
CA ASP A 333 -14.72 1.05 -23.29
C ASP A 333 -14.93 -0.48 -23.28
N LYS A 334 -13.85 -1.26 -23.12
CA LYS A 334 -13.88 -2.74 -23.18
C LYS A 334 -13.41 -3.43 -21.92
N GLY A 335 -12.66 -2.74 -21.04
CA GLY A 335 -12.04 -3.31 -19.85
C GLY A 335 -10.66 -3.90 -20.14
N VAL A 336 -10.24 -4.90 -19.36
CA VAL A 336 -8.92 -5.53 -19.46
C VAL A 336 -8.82 -6.37 -20.74
N THR A 337 -7.81 -6.08 -21.56
CA THR A 337 -7.56 -6.71 -22.86
C THR A 337 -6.41 -7.69 -22.83
N ALA A 338 -5.43 -7.46 -21.95
CA ALA A 338 -4.33 -8.39 -21.69
C ALA A 338 -3.86 -8.29 -20.25
N GLU A 339 -3.28 -9.35 -19.74
CA GLU A 339 -2.67 -9.41 -18.42
C GLU A 339 -1.38 -10.21 -18.44
N TYR A 340 -0.43 -9.78 -17.63
CA TYR A 340 0.86 -10.44 -17.45
C TYR A 340 1.17 -10.55 -15.96
N LEU A 341 1.59 -11.72 -15.53
CA LEU A 341 2.28 -11.87 -14.26
C LEU A 341 3.78 -11.73 -14.54
N VAL A 342 4.35 -10.64 -14.06
CA VAL A 342 5.74 -10.27 -14.30
C VAL A 342 6.61 -10.86 -13.20
N ASN A 343 7.39 -11.89 -13.51
CA ASN A 343 8.39 -12.44 -12.60
C ASN A 343 9.54 -11.44 -12.41
N LEU A 344 9.99 -11.25 -11.17
CA LEU A 344 11.02 -10.29 -10.76
C LEU A 344 12.36 -10.97 -10.38
N GLU A 345 12.43 -12.29 -10.41
CA GLU A 345 13.69 -13.03 -10.26
C GLU A 345 14.57 -12.87 -11.50
N GLU A 346 15.87 -13.04 -11.32
CA GLU A 346 16.80 -13.25 -12.45
C GLU A 346 16.53 -14.62 -13.07
N ASN A 347 16.52 -14.67 -14.39
CA ASN A 347 16.46 -15.94 -15.14
C ASN A 347 17.82 -16.59 -15.15
#